data_f50342e48ae52c4a121f30a525b3e0cd
#
_entry.id   f50342e48ae52c4a121f30a525b3e0cd
#
_cell.length_a   1.000
_cell.length_b   1.000
_cell.length_c   1.000
_cell.angle_alpha   90.00
_cell.angle_beta   90.00
_cell.angle_gamma   90.00
#
_symmetry.space_group_name_H-M   'P 1'
#
loop_
_entity.id
_entity.type
_entity.pdbx_description
1 polymer ?
#
loop_
_entity_poly.entity_id
_entity_poly.type
_entity_poly.pdbx_seq_one_letter_code
_entity_poly.pdbx_strand_id
1 'polypeptide(L)'
;GIRFDNHNKIGNFISPRFHMNYMVLPKSTIKFSFGKATRLANIFSENQKLFYSSREIIFTDNSLPSDFSSMKADQSWNYGVSIINSFKFFGKESQLILDYYITDFENKVVADWETPGQINFYNLSGKSFSNSFQAQFSYTLSNSIDLLFAYKNTVAETDYSLHGRLKNPLTPDNRIFFNVAYNGPTNDKGKNWKYDFTFNHVGQQRLPSTQNNPSEYRLSGKSERLNLINTQITRVFSDSFQLYLGVENLTNYRQKNTILGSDDPFGDYFDATYIY
;
A
#
# COMPACT_ATOMS: atom_id res chain seq x y z
N GLY A 1 7.76 -10.57 -23.21
CA GLY A 1 7.57 -11.99 -22.88
C GLY A 1 6.11 -12.37 -22.88
N ILE A 2 5.84 -13.64 -23.11
CA ILE A 2 4.49 -14.25 -23.02
C ILE A 2 4.61 -15.46 -22.10
N ARG A 3 3.71 -15.55 -21.14
CA ARG A 3 3.61 -16.69 -20.23
C ARG A 3 2.29 -17.40 -20.47
N PHE A 4 2.36 -18.73 -20.60
CA PHE A 4 1.21 -19.61 -20.68
C PHE A 4 1.11 -20.37 -19.35
N ASP A 5 -0.06 -20.36 -18.76
CA ASP A 5 -0.34 -21.05 -17.51
C ASP A 5 -1.55 -21.97 -17.70
N ASN A 6 -1.48 -23.15 -17.06
CA ASN A 6 -2.60 -24.06 -16.88
C ASN A 6 -2.88 -24.18 -15.38
N HIS A 7 -4.11 -23.92 -14.98
CA HIS A 7 -4.52 -24.01 -13.60
C HIS A 7 -5.77 -24.91 -13.49
N ASN A 8 -5.77 -25.82 -12.53
CA ASN A 8 -6.82 -26.83 -12.35
C ASN A 8 -8.24 -26.26 -12.14
N LYS A 9 -8.37 -25.00 -11.68
CA LYS A 9 -9.67 -24.35 -11.41
C LYS A 9 -10.09 -23.34 -12.49
N ILE A 10 -9.14 -22.58 -13.02
CA ILE A 10 -9.46 -21.48 -13.97
C ILE A 10 -9.03 -21.77 -15.40
N GLY A 11 -8.48 -22.99 -15.65
CA GLY A 11 -8.08 -23.42 -16.99
C GLY A 11 -6.81 -22.73 -17.49
N ASN A 12 -6.72 -22.63 -18.82
CA ASN A 12 -5.57 -22.05 -19.51
C ASN A 12 -5.72 -20.52 -19.63
N PHE A 13 -4.63 -19.80 -19.37
CA PHE A 13 -4.59 -18.35 -19.60
C PHE A 13 -3.21 -17.89 -20.04
N ILE A 14 -3.20 -16.70 -20.66
CA ILE A 14 -2.01 -16.10 -21.24
C ILE A 14 -1.76 -14.76 -20.52
N SER A 15 -0.52 -14.55 -20.11
CA SER A 15 -0.05 -13.33 -19.45
C SER A 15 1.06 -12.67 -20.26
N PRO A 16 0.72 -11.80 -21.24
CA PRO A 16 1.71 -11.04 -22.00
C PRO A 16 2.34 -9.98 -21.10
N ARG A 17 3.65 -9.76 -21.30
CA ARG A 17 4.42 -8.72 -20.60
C ARG A 17 5.41 -8.05 -21.55
N PHE A 18 5.47 -6.75 -21.46
CA PHE A 18 6.44 -5.92 -22.19
C PHE A 18 7.16 -4.99 -21.21
N HIS A 19 8.47 -4.95 -21.33
CA HIS A 19 9.31 -4.00 -20.60
C HIS A 19 10.32 -3.40 -21.57
N MET A 20 10.47 -2.08 -21.53
CA MET A 20 11.44 -1.35 -22.30
C MET A 20 12.19 -0.38 -21.38
N ASN A 21 13.52 -0.40 -21.49
CA ASN A 21 14.39 0.59 -20.87
C ASN A 21 15.06 1.39 -21.98
N TYR A 22 14.89 2.69 -21.96
CA TYR A 22 15.47 3.58 -22.93
C TYR A 22 16.34 4.63 -22.24
N MET A 23 17.63 4.59 -22.51
CA MET A 23 18.59 5.59 -22.02
C MET A 23 18.53 6.81 -22.93
N VAL A 24 17.89 7.88 -22.46
CA VAL A 24 17.76 9.14 -23.21
C VAL A 24 19.07 9.92 -23.19
N LEU A 25 19.75 9.92 -22.04
CA LEU A 25 21.04 10.55 -21.77
C LEU A 25 21.87 9.62 -20.86
N PRO A 26 23.18 9.78 -20.74
CA PRO A 26 24.03 8.90 -19.92
C PRO A 26 23.59 8.72 -18.45
N LYS A 27 22.79 9.64 -17.93
CA LYS A 27 22.28 9.62 -16.55
C LYS A 27 20.76 9.69 -16.48
N SER A 28 20.05 9.51 -17.60
CA SER A 28 18.60 9.62 -17.70
C SER A 28 18.02 8.42 -18.41
N THR A 29 17.16 7.67 -17.73
CA THR A 29 16.53 6.46 -18.26
C THR A 29 15.01 6.58 -18.12
N ILE A 30 14.30 6.24 -19.19
CA ILE A 30 12.84 6.05 -19.17
C ILE A 30 12.58 4.55 -19.25
N LYS A 31 11.71 4.07 -18.38
CA LYS A 31 11.25 2.68 -18.38
C LYS A 31 9.77 2.65 -18.67
N PHE A 32 9.36 1.74 -19.54
CA PHE A 32 7.98 1.43 -19.82
C PHE A 32 7.71 0.00 -19.44
N SER A 33 6.54 -0.25 -18.85
CA SER A 33 6.04 -1.58 -18.53
C SER A 33 4.58 -1.70 -18.92
N PHE A 34 4.23 -2.86 -19.45
CA PHE A 34 2.87 -3.19 -19.82
C PHE A 34 2.68 -4.69 -19.63
N GLY A 35 1.56 -5.12 -19.07
CA GLY A 35 1.32 -6.55 -18.93
C GLY A 35 -0.04 -6.89 -18.35
N LYS A 36 -0.48 -8.11 -18.67
CA LYS A 36 -1.67 -8.71 -18.09
C LYS A 36 -1.29 -9.61 -16.92
N ALA A 37 -2.03 -9.49 -15.82
CA ALA A 37 -1.94 -10.38 -14.68
C ALA A 37 -3.25 -11.15 -14.51
N THR A 38 -3.13 -12.42 -14.16
CA THR A 38 -4.26 -13.29 -13.81
C THR A 38 -3.91 -14.02 -12.52
N ARG A 39 -4.80 -14.03 -11.54
CA ARG A 39 -4.64 -14.78 -10.29
C ARG A 39 -5.99 -15.28 -9.77
N LEU A 40 -5.97 -16.39 -9.06
CA LEU A 40 -7.11 -16.82 -8.27
C LEU A 40 -7.09 -16.09 -6.92
N ALA A 41 -8.17 -15.36 -6.62
CA ALA A 41 -8.30 -14.70 -5.33
C ALA A 41 -8.50 -15.74 -4.21
N ASN A 42 -7.81 -15.55 -3.09
CA ASN A 42 -8.06 -16.31 -1.88
C ASN A 42 -8.83 -15.42 -0.89
N ILE A 43 -10.16 -15.58 -0.88
CA ILE A 43 -11.06 -14.73 -0.12
C ILE A 43 -10.69 -14.67 1.36
N PHE A 44 -10.40 -15.80 1.98
CA PHE A 44 -10.09 -15.84 3.41
C PHE A 44 -8.72 -15.25 3.73
N SER A 45 -7.67 -15.68 3.05
CA SER A 45 -6.31 -15.22 3.38
C SER A 45 -6.10 -13.74 3.06
N GLU A 46 -6.79 -13.21 2.04
CA GLU A 46 -6.65 -11.82 1.61
C GLU A 46 -7.53 -10.85 2.42
N ASN A 47 -8.56 -11.35 3.08
CA ASN A 47 -9.56 -10.55 3.77
C ASN A 47 -9.71 -10.91 5.26
N GLN A 48 -8.68 -11.48 5.88
CA GLN A 48 -8.73 -11.99 7.26
C GLN A 48 -9.35 -10.97 8.24
N LYS A 49 -8.97 -9.70 8.14
CA LYS A 49 -9.47 -8.67 9.05
C LYS A 49 -10.99 -8.46 8.96
N LEU A 50 -11.62 -8.73 7.82
CA LEU A 50 -13.05 -8.57 7.64
C LEU A 50 -13.84 -9.62 8.45
N PHE A 51 -13.21 -10.76 8.75
CA PHE A 51 -13.81 -11.82 9.55
C PHE A 51 -13.73 -11.58 11.08
N TYR A 52 -13.04 -10.53 11.51
CA TYR A 52 -13.02 -10.10 12.91
C TYR A 52 -14.10 -9.04 13.17
N SER A 53 -15.33 -9.36 12.80
CA SER A 53 -16.50 -8.48 12.99
C SER A 53 -17.77 -9.33 13.13
N SER A 54 -18.83 -8.72 13.66
CA SER A 54 -20.19 -9.30 13.73
C SER A 54 -20.94 -9.28 12.39
N ARG A 55 -20.27 -8.83 11.30
CA ARG A 55 -20.90 -8.69 9.98
C ARG A 55 -21.29 -10.03 9.39
N GLU A 56 -22.48 -10.10 8.80
CA GLU A 56 -22.93 -11.24 8.01
C GLU A 56 -22.11 -11.37 6.72
N ILE A 57 -21.64 -12.58 6.43
CA ILE A 57 -20.86 -12.87 5.20
C ILE A 57 -21.82 -13.39 4.14
N ILE A 58 -21.90 -12.67 3.01
CA ILE A 58 -22.78 -12.97 1.90
C ILE A 58 -21.97 -13.21 0.63
N PHE A 59 -22.32 -14.26 -0.09
CA PHE A 59 -21.81 -14.54 -1.43
C PHE A 59 -22.95 -14.37 -2.44
N THR A 60 -22.86 -13.39 -3.30
CA THR A 60 -23.97 -12.97 -4.18
C THR A 60 -24.22 -13.93 -5.34
N ASP A 61 -23.24 -14.69 -5.80
CA ASP A 61 -23.48 -15.79 -6.73
C ASP A 61 -24.02 -16.98 -5.92
N ASN A 62 -25.27 -17.36 -6.16
CA ASN A 62 -26.09 -18.38 -5.47
C ASN A 62 -25.49 -19.80 -5.36
N SER A 63 -24.28 -19.97 -5.68
CA SER A 63 -23.46 -21.12 -5.39
C SER A 63 -22.59 -20.78 -4.16
N LEU A 64 -23.02 -21.14 -2.95
CA LEU A 64 -22.07 -21.44 -1.90
C LEU A 64 -21.13 -22.51 -2.49
N PRO A 65 -19.96 -22.17 -2.96
CA PRO A 65 -19.06 -23.17 -3.46
C PRO A 65 -18.60 -23.94 -2.23
N SER A 66 -18.79 -25.22 -2.24
CA SER A 66 -18.11 -26.09 -1.28
C SER A 66 -16.58 -25.86 -1.27
N ASP A 67 -16.06 -25.07 -2.23
CA ASP A 67 -14.63 -24.83 -2.40
C ASP A 67 -14.26 -23.38 -2.85
N PHE A 68 -15.19 -22.40 -2.81
CA PHE A 68 -14.97 -21.02 -3.29
C PHE A 68 -14.48 -20.92 -4.77
N SER A 69 -14.72 -21.96 -5.55
CA SER A 69 -14.20 -22.06 -6.92
C SER A 69 -15.10 -21.44 -7.98
N SER A 70 -16.29 -20.96 -7.61
CA SER A 70 -17.25 -20.36 -8.57
C SER A 70 -16.89 -18.92 -8.92
N MET A 71 -16.05 -18.25 -8.15
CA MET A 71 -15.62 -16.90 -8.45
C MET A 71 -14.59 -16.91 -9.59
N LYS A 72 -14.77 -16.02 -10.55
CA LYS A 72 -13.81 -15.83 -11.66
C LYS A 72 -12.49 -15.28 -11.12
N ALA A 73 -11.39 -15.68 -11.76
CA ALA A 73 -10.07 -15.17 -11.42
C ALA A 73 -9.97 -13.65 -11.61
N ASP A 74 -9.22 -12.99 -10.73
CA ASP A 74 -8.85 -11.61 -10.93
C ASP A 74 -8.01 -11.48 -12.20
N GLN A 75 -8.34 -10.51 -13.05
CA GLN A 75 -7.60 -10.17 -14.25
C GLN A 75 -7.41 -8.68 -14.34
N SER A 76 -6.19 -8.24 -14.58
CA SER A 76 -5.88 -6.82 -14.72
C SER A 76 -4.83 -6.55 -15.79
N TRP A 77 -4.92 -5.38 -16.38
CA TRP A 77 -3.85 -4.78 -17.16
C TRP A 77 -3.09 -3.77 -16.31
N ASN A 78 -1.77 -3.84 -16.40
CA ASN A 78 -0.87 -2.94 -15.69
C ASN A 78 -0.06 -2.16 -16.71
N TYR A 79 -0.03 -0.86 -16.56
CA TYR A 79 0.74 0.08 -17.37
C TYR A 79 1.63 0.88 -16.45
N GLY A 80 2.87 1.08 -16.82
CA GLY A 80 3.81 1.85 -16.01
C GLY A 80 4.79 2.64 -16.84
N VAL A 81 5.09 3.82 -16.37
CA VAL A 81 6.22 4.64 -16.83
C VAL A 81 7.05 5.07 -15.62
N SER A 82 8.37 4.97 -15.75
CA SER A 82 9.33 5.41 -14.74
C SER A 82 10.40 6.25 -15.40
N ILE A 83 10.71 7.40 -14.82
CA ILE A 83 11.78 8.31 -15.25
C ILE A 83 12.80 8.34 -14.13
N ILE A 84 14.04 7.98 -14.44
CA ILE A 84 15.15 8.03 -13.50
C ILE A 84 16.16 9.01 -14.06
N ASN A 85 16.49 10.03 -13.29
CA ASN A 85 17.46 11.04 -13.67
C ASN A 85 18.46 11.26 -12.53
N SER A 86 19.74 11.03 -12.81
CA SER A 86 20.84 11.32 -11.90
C SER A 86 21.58 12.58 -12.39
N PHE A 87 21.76 13.55 -11.52
CA PHE A 87 22.34 14.85 -11.85
C PHE A 87 23.07 15.44 -10.64
N LYS A 88 23.79 16.52 -10.86
CA LYS A 88 24.37 17.29 -9.76
C LYS A 88 23.46 18.46 -9.42
N PHE A 89 23.04 18.51 -8.16
CA PHE A 89 22.30 19.62 -7.59
C PHE A 89 23.20 20.34 -6.58
N PHE A 90 23.45 21.63 -6.77
CA PHE A 90 24.45 22.39 -6.01
C PHE A 90 25.83 21.69 -5.93
N GLY A 91 26.25 21.07 -7.03
CA GLY A 91 27.55 20.39 -7.13
C GLY A 91 27.61 19.00 -6.48
N LYS A 92 26.53 18.51 -5.85
CA LYS A 92 26.42 17.22 -5.18
C LYS A 92 25.57 16.24 -5.96
N GLU A 93 25.86 14.94 -5.84
CA GLU A 93 25.12 13.89 -6.52
C GLU A 93 23.66 13.84 -6.02
N SER A 94 22.77 13.74 -6.98
CA SER A 94 21.32 13.74 -6.76
C SER A 94 20.64 12.80 -7.74
N GLN A 95 19.53 12.22 -7.33
CA GLN A 95 18.69 11.41 -8.20
C GLN A 95 17.22 11.75 -8.00
N LEU A 96 16.51 11.92 -9.10
CA LEU A 96 15.05 12.05 -9.14
C LEU A 96 14.48 10.81 -9.85
N ILE A 97 13.52 10.18 -9.18
CA ILE A 97 12.74 9.08 -9.76
C ILE A 97 11.28 9.52 -9.76
N LEU A 98 10.64 9.41 -10.91
CA LEU A 98 9.22 9.65 -11.08
C LEU A 98 8.59 8.39 -11.66
N ASP A 99 7.60 7.86 -10.96
CA ASP A 99 6.87 6.66 -11.35
C ASP A 99 5.38 6.98 -11.52
N TYR A 100 4.77 6.46 -12.57
CA TYR A 100 3.34 6.47 -12.74
C TYR A 100 2.85 5.10 -13.20
N TYR A 101 1.93 4.52 -12.44
CA TYR A 101 1.36 3.21 -12.72
C TYR A 101 -0.15 3.28 -12.75
N ILE A 102 -0.73 2.56 -13.71
CA ILE A 102 -2.16 2.33 -13.83
C ILE A 102 -2.38 0.81 -13.76
N THR A 103 -3.31 0.40 -12.93
CA THR A 103 -3.87 -0.96 -12.94
C THR A 103 -5.34 -0.86 -13.25
N ASP A 104 -5.78 -1.52 -14.31
CA ASP A 104 -7.18 -1.59 -14.73
C ASP A 104 -7.67 -3.04 -14.64
N PHE A 105 -8.72 -3.28 -13.89
CA PHE A 105 -9.25 -4.62 -13.65
C PHE A 105 -10.33 -4.98 -14.66
N GLU A 106 -10.10 -6.03 -15.46
CA GLU A 106 -11.12 -6.63 -16.29
C GLU A 106 -12.11 -7.45 -15.46
N ASN A 107 -11.60 -8.11 -14.43
CA ASN A 107 -12.37 -8.83 -13.43
C ASN A 107 -11.63 -8.81 -12.10
N LYS A 108 -12.40 -8.81 -11.00
CA LYS A 108 -11.87 -8.80 -9.64
C LYS A 108 -12.91 -9.39 -8.70
N VAL A 109 -12.49 -10.16 -7.73
CA VAL A 109 -13.33 -10.46 -6.58
C VAL A 109 -13.41 -9.21 -5.69
N VAL A 110 -14.63 -8.70 -5.52
CA VAL A 110 -14.89 -7.53 -4.67
C VAL A 110 -15.29 -8.03 -3.29
N ALA A 111 -14.57 -7.54 -2.27
CA ALA A 111 -15.01 -7.63 -0.88
C ALA A 111 -15.70 -6.30 -0.55
N ASP A 112 -17.02 -6.32 -0.55
CA ASP A 112 -17.88 -5.14 -0.35
C ASP A 112 -18.44 -5.14 1.07
N TRP A 113 -17.98 -4.21 1.87
CA TRP A 113 -18.42 -3.99 3.25
C TRP A 113 -18.96 -2.57 3.45
N GLU A 114 -19.48 -1.97 2.37
CA GLU A 114 -20.11 -0.65 2.39
C GLU A 114 -21.49 -0.68 3.02
N THR A 115 -22.20 -1.82 2.93
CA THR A 115 -23.46 -2.02 3.63
C THR A 115 -23.20 -2.33 5.10
N PRO A 116 -23.73 -1.53 6.04
CA PRO A 116 -23.58 -1.80 7.47
C PRO A 116 -24.05 -3.22 7.86
N GLY A 117 -23.26 -3.89 8.69
CA GLY A 117 -23.57 -5.23 9.16
C GLY A 117 -23.36 -6.36 8.16
N GLN A 118 -22.84 -6.07 6.94
CA GLN A 118 -22.64 -7.08 5.90
C GLN A 118 -21.26 -7.00 5.25
N ILE A 119 -20.80 -8.13 4.76
CA ILE A 119 -19.65 -8.26 3.84
C ILE A 119 -20.13 -9.09 2.66
N ASN A 120 -20.18 -8.47 1.49
CA ASN A 120 -20.59 -9.14 0.25
C ASN A 120 -19.38 -9.48 -0.60
N PHE A 121 -19.24 -10.73 -1.01
CA PHE A 121 -18.24 -11.18 -1.98
C PHE A 121 -18.91 -11.48 -3.32
N TYR A 122 -18.43 -10.83 -4.38
CA TYR A 122 -18.93 -11.01 -5.75
C TYR A 122 -17.85 -10.68 -6.78
N ASN A 123 -18.04 -11.12 -8.01
CA ASN A 123 -17.21 -10.69 -9.11
C ASN A 123 -17.60 -9.29 -9.58
N LEU A 124 -16.62 -8.48 -9.90
CA LEU A 124 -16.80 -7.12 -10.41
C LEU A 124 -17.73 -7.10 -11.63
N SER A 125 -18.77 -6.26 -11.56
CA SER A 125 -19.70 -6.04 -12.66
C SER A 125 -19.55 -4.68 -13.36
N GLY A 126 -18.66 -3.83 -12.86
CA GLY A 126 -18.37 -2.49 -13.36
C GLY A 126 -16.88 -2.28 -13.58
N LYS A 127 -16.37 -1.12 -13.18
CA LYS A 127 -14.94 -0.75 -13.29
C LYS A 127 -14.26 -0.80 -11.94
N SER A 128 -13.03 -1.25 -11.93
CA SER A 128 -12.11 -1.07 -10.80
C SER A 128 -10.74 -0.73 -11.34
N PHE A 129 -10.10 0.29 -10.77
CA PHE A 129 -8.78 0.73 -11.20
C PHE A 129 -7.97 1.28 -10.02
N SER A 130 -6.67 1.35 -10.23
CA SER A 130 -5.74 2.04 -9.33
C SER A 130 -4.74 2.84 -10.14
N ASN A 131 -4.62 4.13 -9.84
CA ASN A 131 -3.60 5.02 -10.37
C ASN A 131 -2.65 5.37 -9.23
N SER A 132 -1.36 5.24 -9.46
CA SER A 132 -0.32 5.54 -8.48
C SER A 132 0.74 6.44 -9.09
N PHE A 133 0.96 7.60 -8.49
CA PHE A 133 2.09 8.47 -8.79
C PHE A 133 3.06 8.43 -7.61
N GLN A 134 4.35 8.32 -7.90
CA GLN A 134 5.41 8.42 -6.90
C GLN A 134 6.53 9.33 -7.42
N ALA A 135 7.01 10.22 -6.56
CA ALA A 135 8.21 11.00 -6.78
C ALA A 135 9.19 10.73 -5.64
N GLN A 136 10.44 10.42 -5.97
CA GLN A 136 11.50 10.22 -5.00
C GLN A 136 12.70 11.09 -5.38
N PHE A 137 13.23 11.79 -4.41
CA PHE A 137 14.44 12.62 -4.56
C PHE A 137 15.47 12.21 -3.52
N SER A 138 16.64 11.80 -3.99
CA SER A 138 17.81 11.49 -3.16
C SER A 138 18.87 12.56 -3.37
N TYR A 139 19.49 13.03 -2.29
CA TYR A 139 20.48 14.09 -2.30
C TYR A 139 21.59 13.84 -1.29
N THR A 140 22.82 13.75 -1.75
CA THR A 140 24.01 13.71 -0.90
C THR A 140 24.41 15.14 -0.52
N LEU A 141 23.93 15.62 0.64
CA LEU A 141 24.19 16.99 1.10
C LEU A 141 25.67 17.23 1.40
N SER A 142 26.32 16.24 2.02
CA SER A 142 27.77 16.25 2.31
C SER A 142 28.30 14.81 2.25
N ASN A 143 29.63 14.66 2.46
CA ASN A 143 30.25 13.33 2.51
C ASN A 143 29.71 12.46 3.68
N SER A 144 28.96 13.06 4.57
CA SER A 144 28.42 12.40 5.79
C SER A 144 26.90 12.43 5.87
N ILE A 145 26.19 13.15 5.02
CA ILE A 145 24.74 13.34 5.12
C ILE A 145 24.05 13.03 3.81
N ASP A 146 23.18 12.04 3.83
CA ASP A 146 22.29 11.68 2.75
C ASP A 146 20.84 12.01 3.14
N LEU A 147 20.09 12.56 2.19
CA LEU A 147 18.70 12.91 2.32
C LEU A 147 17.89 12.11 1.31
N LEU A 148 16.76 11.58 1.74
CA LEU A 148 15.76 10.93 0.89
C LEU A 148 14.39 11.52 1.18
N PHE A 149 13.74 12.02 0.14
CA PHE A 149 12.35 12.44 0.17
C PHE A 149 11.55 11.60 -0.82
N ALA A 150 10.40 11.09 -0.41
CA ALA A 150 9.47 10.43 -1.31
C ALA A 150 8.04 10.88 -1.04
N TYR A 151 7.30 11.09 -2.10
CA TYR A 151 5.87 11.37 -2.10
C TYR A 151 5.17 10.33 -2.96
N LYS A 152 4.07 9.78 -2.46
CA LYS A 152 3.19 8.88 -3.20
C LYS A 152 1.75 9.35 -3.09
N ASN A 153 1.07 9.38 -4.24
CA ASN A 153 -0.38 9.56 -4.33
C ASN A 153 -1.00 8.32 -4.94
N THR A 154 -2.12 7.86 -4.40
CA THR A 154 -2.85 6.69 -4.92
C THR A 154 -4.34 7.02 -5.01
N VAL A 155 -4.91 6.76 -6.19
CA VAL A 155 -6.34 6.81 -6.44
C VAL A 155 -6.77 5.40 -6.84
N ALA A 156 -7.48 4.71 -5.95
CA ALA A 156 -8.03 3.38 -6.22
C ALA A 156 -9.55 3.43 -6.02
N GLU A 157 -10.29 3.05 -7.05
CA GLU A 157 -11.75 3.11 -7.05
C GLU A 157 -12.34 1.82 -7.60
N THR A 158 -13.51 1.48 -7.11
CA THR A 158 -14.27 0.29 -7.52
C THR A 158 -15.74 0.66 -7.66
N ASP A 159 -16.39 0.15 -8.69
CA ASP A 159 -17.85 0.22 -8.83
C ASP A 159 -18.46 -0.88 -7.94
N TYR A 160 -18.98 -0.46 -6.78
CA TYR A 160 -19.69 -1.34 -5.86
C TYR A 160 -21.13 -1.52 -6.33
N SER A 161 -21.65 -2.75 -6.27
CA SER A 161 -22.93 -3.12 -6.90
C SER A 161 -24.13 -2.28 -6.41
N LEU A 162 -24.16 -1.94 -5.12
CA LEU A 162 -25.24 -1.17 -4.50
C LEU A 162 -24.91 0.31 -4.28
N HIS A 163 -23.63 0.68 -4.32
CA HIS A 163 -23.15 2.00 -3.88
C HIS A 163 -22.51 2.81 -5.02
N GLY A 164 -22.41 2.23 -6.23
CA GLY A 164 -21.74 2.89 -7.36
C GLY A 164 -20.25 3.01 -7.14
N ARG A 165 -19.62 3.98 -7.82
CA ARG A 165 -18.16 4.19 -7.74
C ARG A 165 -17.75 4.86 -6.47
N LEU A 166 -16.92 4.17 -5.67
CA LEU A 166 -16.31 4.69 -4.46
C LEU A 166 -14.81 4.42 -4.46
N LYS A 167 -14.06 5.27 -3.75
CA LYS A 167 -12.66 4.98 -3.42
C LYS A 167 -12.57 3.70 -2.58
N ASN A 168 -11.58 2.88 -2.82
CA ASN A 168 -11.35 1.69 -2.01
C ASN A 168 -11.11 2.08 -0.55
N PRO A 169 -11.78 1.41 0.40
CA PRO A 169 -11.61 1.72 1.82
C PRO A 169 -10.19 1.39 2.29
N LEU A 170 -9.77 2.06 3.34
CA LEU A 170 -8.45 1.91 3.97
C LEU A 170 -7.27 2.05 3.00
N THR A 171 -7.47 2.85 1.93
CA THR A 171 -6.41 3.19 0.97
C THR A 171 -6.06 4.66 1.18
N PRO A 172 -4.84 4.98 1.66
CA PRO A 172 -4.44 6.36 1.90
C PRO A 172 -4.30 7.14 0.60
N ASP A 173 -4.86 8.35 0.56
CA ASP A 173 -4.79 9.24 -0.60
C ASP A 173 -3.33 9.63 -0.93
N ASN A 174 -2.50 9.79 0.09
CA ASN A 174 -1.09 10.14 -0.08
C ASN A 174 -0.23 9.59 1.06
N ARG A 175 1.06 9.48 0.77
CA ARG A 175 2.11 9.18 1.75
C ARG A 175 3.31 10.07 1.49
N ILE A 176 3.95 10.53 2.57
CA ILE A 176 5.22 11.24 2.52
C ILE A 176 6.22 10.46 3.37
N PHE A 177 7.40 10.28 2.83
CA PHE A 177 8.54 9.70 3.52
C PHE A 177 9.69 10.68 3.44
N PHE A 178 10.35 10.92 4.57
CA PHE A 178 11.57 11.69 4.63
C PHE A 178 12.58 10.98 5.52
N ASN A 179 13.80 10.85 5.04
CA ASN A 179 14.89 10.26 5.80
C ASN A 179 16.12 11.16 5.74
N VAL A 180 16.81 11.26 6.86
CA VAL A 180 18.14 11.86 7.00
C VAL A 180 19.06 10.81 7.58
N ALA A 181 20.07 10.41 6.82
CA ALA A 181 21.10 9.50 7.26
C ALA A 181 22.41 10.26 7.44
N TYR A 182 22.96 10.29 8.64
CA TYR A 182 24.28 10.81 8.93
C TYR A 182 25.27 9.67 9.16
N ASN A 183 26.33 9.65 8.40
CA ASN A 183 27.48 8.76 8.55
C ASN A 183 28.69 9.60 8.93
N GLY A 184 29.00 9.61 10.23
CA GLY A 184 30.14 10.37 10.74
C GLY A 184 31.47 9.87 10.18
N PRO A 185 32.53 10.69 10.24
CA PRO A 185 33.84 10.31 9.77
C PRO A 185 34.36 9.07 10.50
N THR A 186 34.93 8.16 9.73
CA THR A 186 35.56 6.95 10.23
C THR A 186 36.99 7.27 10.64
N ASN A 187 37.36 6.93 11.88
CA ASN A 187 38.75 7.09 12.35
C ASN A 187 39.63 5.95 11.82
N ASP A 188 40.95 6.04 12.05
CA ASP A 188 41.96 5.07 11.61
C ASP A 188 41.73 3.63 12.13
N LYS A 189 40.87 3.47 13.14
CA LYS A 189 40.49 2.17 13.73
C LYS A 189 39.12 1.67 13.22
N GLY A 190 38.57 2.25 12.15
CA GLY A 190 37.27 1.85 11.58
C GLY A 190 36.06 2.28 12.39
N LYS A 191 36.22 3.18 13.40
CA LYS A 191 35.12 3.56 14.30
C LYS A 191 34.43 4.82 13.83
N ASN A 192 33.09 4.81 13.80
CA ASN A 192 32.29 6.00 13.53
C ASN A 192 30.95 5.98 14.29
N TRP A 193 30.24 7.10 14.22
CA TRP A 193 28.85 7.24 14.63
C TRP A 193 27.97 7.36 13.41
N LYS A 194 26.77 6.74 13.46
CA LYS A 194 25.72 6.93 12.48
C LYS A 194 24.45 7.37 13.19
N TYR A 195 23.71 8.26 12.56
CA TYR A 195 22.39 8.71 13.01
C TYR A 195 21.43 8.55 11.86
N ASP A 196 20.26 8.01 12.16
CA ASP A 196 19.16 7.89 11.21
C ASP A 196 17.91 8.53 11.79
N PHE A 197 17.27 9.33 10.98
CA PHE A 197 16.00 9.96 11.30
C PHE A 197 15.03 9.71 10.15
N THR A 198 13.85 9.20 10.48
CA THR A 198 12.80 8.90 9.50
C THR A 198 11.49 9.53 9.93
N PHE A 199 10.85 10.23 9.01
CA PHE A 199 9.49 10.75 9.13
C PHE A 199 8.59 10.05 8.11
N ASN A 200 7.48 9.48 8.58
CA ASN A 200 6.44 8.87 7.75
C ASN A 200 5.11 9.58 8.00
N HIS A 201 4.52 10.10 6.93
CA HIS A 201 3.15 10.60 6.91
C HIS A 201 2.27 9.68 6.07
N VAL A 202 1.14 9.27 6.63
CA VAL A 202 0.07 8.58 5.90
C VAL A 202 -1.17 9.48 5.96
N GLY A 203 -1.66 9.84 4.78
CA GLY A 203 -2.86 10.68 4.62
C GLY A 203 -4.13 9.98 5.09
N GLN A 204 -5.21 10.71 5.07
CA GLN A 204 -6.52 10.16 5.42
C GLN A 204 -6.92 9.03 4.46
N GLN A 205 -7.64 8.07 4.99
CA GLN A 205 -8.22 6.94 4.27
C GLN A 205 -9.74 7.01 4.38
N ARG A 206 -10.44 6.64 3.33
CA ARG A 206 -11.89 6.49 3.40
C ARG A 206 -12.25 5.30 4.29
N LEU A 207 -13.22 5.48 5.16
CA LEU A 207 -13.84 4.42 5.94
C LEU A 207 -15.22 4.12 5.37
N PRO A 208 -15.66 2.86 5.33
CA PRO A 208 -17.05 2.52 5.04
C PRO A 208 -18.02 3.19 6.02
N SER A 209 -19.25 3.38 5.59
CA SER A 209 -20.23 4.11 6.36
C SER A 209 -20.65 3.33 7.61
N THR A 210 -20.70 4.02 8.75
CA THR A 210 -21.27 3.53 10.01
C THR A 210 -22.49 4.37 10.46
N GLN A 211 -23.07 5.15 9.54
CA GLN A 211 -24.14 6.09 9.89
C GLN A 211 -25.43 5.43 10.40
N ASN A 212 -25.67 4.17 10.03
CA ASN A 212 -26.82 3.38 10.51
C ASN A 212 -26.59 2.76 11.89
N ASN A 213 -25.37 2.83 12.41
CA ASN A 213 -25.11 2.36 13.77
C ASN A 213 -25.65 3.37 14.81
N PRO A 214 -25.90 2.94 16.06
CA PRO A 214 -26.07 3.84 17.18
C PRO A 214 -24.96 4.86 17.29
N SER A 215 -25.24 6.02 17.88
CA SER A 215 -24.31 7.16 17.90
C SER A 215 -22.94 6.85 18.48
N GLU A 216 -22.88 5.96 19.47
CA GLU A 216 -21.66 5.51 20.14
C GLU A 216 -20.75 4.65 19.23
N TYR A 217 -21.32 4.01 18.21
CA TYR A 217 -20.61 3.16 17.25
C TYR A 217 -20.44 3.83 15.87
N ARG A 218 -20.55 5.16 15.81
CA ARG A 218 -20.34 5.90 14.55
C ARG A 218 -18.92 6.41 14.41
N LEU A 219 -18.35 6.19 13.24
CA LEU A 219 -17.06 6.76 12.83
C LEU A 219 -17.26 7.93 11.86
N SER A 220 -16.30 8.82 11.81
CA SER A 220 -16.19 9.77 10.70
C SER A 220 -15.90 8.97 9.42
N GLY A 221 -16.38 9.41 8.25
CA GLY A 221 -16.14 8.70 6.98
C GLY A 221 -14.67 8.66 6.52
N LYS A 222 -13.74 9.19 7.34
CA LYS A 222 -12.30 9.21 7.08
C LYS A 222 -11.51 8.89 8.34
N SER A 223 -10.37 8.22 8.15
CA SER A 223 -9.40 7.98 9.21
C SER A 223 -8.70 9.27 9.65
N GLU A 224 -8.04 9.21 10.80
CA GLU A 224 -7.05 10.22 11.17
C GLU A 224 -5.82 10.14 10.24
N ARG A 225 -5.03 11.20 10.21
CA ARG A 225 -3.71 11.19 9.58
C ARG A 225 -2.71 10.56 10.53
N LEU A 226 -1.81 9.76 9.98
CA LEU A 226 -0.75 9.13 10.75
C LEU A 226 0.57 9.86 10.49
N ASN A 227 1.24 10.28 11.56
CA ASN A 227 2.59 10.84 11.50
C ASN A 227 3.47 10.06 12.46
N LEU A 228 4.49 9.39 11.93
CA LEU A 228 5.45 8.61 12.70
C LEU A 228 6.85 9.19 12.53
N ILE A 229 7.54 9.36 13.64
CA ILE A 229 8.97 9.69 13.68
C ILE A 229 9.71 8.52 14.32
N ASN A 230 10.71 8.02 13.61
CA ASN A 230 11.63 7.01 14.11
C ASN A 230 13.06 7.57 14.06
N THR A 231 13.87 7.19 15.02
CA THR A 231 15.28 7.60 15.06
C THR A 231 16.16 6.49 15.59
N GLN A 232 17.39 6.44 15.10
CA GLN A 232 18.38 5.46 15.52
C GLN A 232 19.75 6.11 15.61
N ILE A 233 20.48 5.77 16.64
CA ILE A 233 21.91 6.06 16.80
C ILE A 233 22.67 4.74 16.78
N THR A 234 23.73 4.68 16.00
CA THR A 234 24.59 3.50 15.89
C THR A 234 26.04 3.88 16.18
N ARG A 235 26.69 3.13 17.03
CA ARG A 235 28.13 3.20 17.23
C ARG A 235 28.81 2.02 16.56
N VAL A 236 29.63 2.28 15.58
CA VAL A 236 30.52 1.29 14.96
C VAL A 236 31.81 1.25 15.74
N PHE A 237 32.18 0.09 16.28
CA PHE A 237 33.41 -0.14 17.05
C PHE A 237 34.48 -0.83 16.21
N SER A 238 34.05 -1.66 15.22
CA SER A 238 34.89 -2.35 14.25
C SER A 238 34.01 -2.86 13.09
N ASP A 239 34.63 -3.43 12.06
CA ASP A 239 33.91 -4.06 10.96
C ASP A 239 33.02 -5.25 11.38
N SER A 240 33.35 -5.85 12.53
CA SER A 240 32.62 -7.03 13.05
C SER A 240 31.70 -6.71 14.23
N PHE A 241 31.75 -5.49 14.79
CA PHE A 241 30.95 -5.13 15.96
C PHE A 241 30.41 -3.72 15.91
N GLN A 242 29.09 -3.63 16.01
CA GLN A 242 28.37 -2.38 16.16
C GLN A 242 27.26 -2.52 17.19
N LEU A 243 26.93 -1.41 17.85
CA LEU A 243 25.81 -1.30 18.78
C LEU A 243 24.89 -0.18 18.33
N TYR A 244 23.58 -0.42 18.38
CA TYR A 244 22.59 0.59 18.05
C TYR A 244 21.53 0.71 19.14
N LEU A 245 20.94 1.89 19.22
CA LEU A 245 19.76 2.21 20.01
C LEU A 245 18.80 2.97 19.11
N GLY A 246 17.55 2.49 19.01
CA GLY A 246 16.51 3.14 18.22
C GLY A 246 15.27 3.41 19.06
N VAL A 247 14.52 4.43 18.65
CA VAL A 247 13.20 4.75 19.16
C VAL A 247 12.25 4.81 17.97
N GLU A 248 11.22 3.98 18.00
CA GLU A 248 10.13 3.99 17.04
C GLU A 248 8.94 4.76 17.60
N ASN A 249 8.16 5.36 16.70
CA ASN A 249 6.96 6.11 17.06
C ASN A 249 7.22 7.18 18.15
N LEU A 250 8.24 8.01 17.97
CA LEU A 250 8.58 9.11 18.89
C LEU A 250 7.42 10.10 19.09
N THR A 251 6.51 10.19 18.12
CA THR A 251 5.28 10.98 18.19
C THR A 251 4.23 10.39 19.14
N ASN A 252 4.45 9.17 19.64
CA ASN A 252 3.51 8.41 20.47
C ASN A 252 2.10 8.33 19.84
N TYR A 253 2.06 8.18 18.52
CA TYR A 253 0.80 8.04 17.81
C TYR A 253 0.09 6.74 18.22
N ARG A 254 -1.19 6.85 18.49
CA ARG A 254 -2.09 5.71 18.70
C ARG A 254 -3.38 5.96 17.94
N GLN A 255 -3.80 4.97 17.16
CA GLN A 255 -5.09 5.02 16.51
C GLN A 255 -6.20 4.99 17.57
N LYS A 256 -7.16 5.90 17.45
CA LYS A 256 -8.37 5.90 18.29
C LYS A 256 -9.46 5.05 17.62
N ASN A 257 -10.34 4.48 18.43
CA ASN A 257 -11.49 3.71 17.96
C ASN A 257 -11.12 2.63 16.93
N THR A 258 -10.09 1.85 17.25
CA THR A 258 -9.59 0.77 16.40
C THR A 258 -10.61 -0.35 16.23
N ILE A 259 -11.40 -0.60 17.27
CA ILE A 259 -12.41 -1.66 17.33
C ILE A 259 -13.71 -1.03 17.82
N LEU A 260 -14.75 -1.11 17.02
CA LEU A 260 -16.11 -0.74 17.45
C LEU A 260 -16.68 -1.84 18.33
N GLY A 261 -17.49 -1.47 19.31
CA GLY A 261 -18.12 -2.44 20.22
C GLY A 261 -17.12 -3.31 20.97
N SER A 262 -15.92 -2.79 21.30
CA SER A 262 -14.87 -3.55 21.97
C SER A 262 -15.25 -3.99 23.40
N ASP A 263 -16.24 -3.39 23.98
CA ASP A 263 -16.85 -3.72 25.28
C ASP A 263 -17.75 -4.96 25.20
N ASP A 264 -18.28 -5.28 24.02
CA ASP A 264 -19.05 -6.50 23.75
C ASP A 264 -18.59 -7.19 22.46
N PRO A 265 -17.55 -8.06 22.53
CA PRO A 265 -16.99 -8.73 21.36
C PRO A 265 -17.94 -9.68 20.62
N PHE A 266 -19.09 -10.00 21.19
CA PHE A 266 -20.13 -10.84 20.59
C PHE A 266 -21.39 -10.05 20.23
N GLY A 267 -21.38 -8.74 20.45
CA GLY A 267 -22.49 -7.85 20.15
C GLY A 267 -22.58 -7.50 18.65
N ASP A 268 -23.75 -7.02 18.25
CA ASP A 268 -24.09 -6.72 16.85
C ASP A 268 -23.22 -5.63 16.21
N TYR A 269 -22.53 -4.83 17.01
CA TYR A 269 -21.70 -3.71 16.55
C TYR A 269 -20.19 -3.93 16.73
N PHE A 270 -19.78 -5.13 17.13
CA PHE A 270 -18.37 -5.47 17.20
C PHE A 270 -17.74 -5.47 15.81
N ASP A 271 -16.72 -4.67 15.62
CA ASP A 271 -16.06 -4.54 14.32
C ASP A 271 -14.59 -4.09 14.45
N ALA A 272 -13.67 -4.99 14.17
CA ALA A 272 -12.23 -4.75 14.16
C ALA A 272 -11.67 -4.44 12.75
N THR A 273 -12.53 -4.24 11.75
CA THR A 273 -12.09 -4.02 10.35
C THR A 273 -11.47 -2.64 10.11
N TYR A 274 -11.68 -1.69 11.02
CA TYR A 274 -11.22 -0.30 10.91
C TYR A 274 -9.79 -0.05 11.37
N ILE A 275 -9.03 -1.10 11.69
CA ILE A 275 -7.60 -1.00 12.00
C ILE A 275 -6.81 -0.69 10.73
N TYR A 276 -5.97 0.37 10.74
CA TYR A 276 -5.17 0.84 9.60
C TYR A 276 -3.76 1.28 9.99
#